data_bd0fcf6baefcf5fb4f49f1dfd3ff3b65
#
_entry.id   bd0fcf6baefcf5fb4f49f1dfd3ff3b65
#
_cell.length_a   1.000
_cell.length_b   1.000
_cell.length_c   1.000
_cell.angle_alpha   90.00
_cell.angle_beta   90.00
_cell.angle_gamma   90.00
#
_symmetry.space_group_name_H-M   'P 1'
#
loop_
_entity.id
_entity.type
_entity.pdbx_description
1 polymer ?
#
loop_
_entity_poly.entity_id
_entity_poly.type
_entity_poly.pdbx_seq_one_letter_code
_entity_poly.pdbx_strand_id
1 'polypeptide(L)' 'YRKIIYLHYYEGYTAPEISEILGKNVNTVYTYMQRARQMLKKELGGEYDAE' A
#
# COMPACT_ATOMS: atom_id res chain seq x y z
N TYR A 1 -7.17 3.01 -0.78
CA TYR A 1 -5.96 2.26 -0.39
C TYR A 1 -5.90 0.90 -1.06
N ARG A 2 -7.05 0.32 -1.37
CA ARG A 2 -7.06 -1.01 -1.98
C ARG A 2 -6.42 -1.01 -3.35
N LYS A 3 -6.64 0.05 -4.11
CA LYS A 3 -6.08 0.12 -5.44
C LYS A 3 -4.56 0.13 -5.36
N ILE A 4 -4.00 0.81 -4.38
CA ILE A 4 -2.55 0.86 -4.23
C ILE A 4 -2.02 -0.51 -3.84
N ILE A 5 -2.70 -1.20 -2.94
CA ILE A 5 -2.29 -2.55 -2.57
C ILE A 5 -2.34 -3.46 -3.80
N TYR A 6 -3.39 -3.36 -4.57
CA TYR A 6 -3.55 -4.19 -5.74
C TYR A 6 -2.42 -3.94 -6.73
N LEU A 7 -2.13 -2.68 -7.00
CA LEU A 7 -1.07 -2.35 -7.94
C LEU A 7 0.29 -2.82 -7.46
N HIS A 8 0.52 -2.71 -6.16
CA HIS A 8 1.82 -3.07 -5.63
C HIS A 8 2.01 -4.58 -5.52
N TYR A 9 1.01 -5.26 -4.97
CA TYR A 9 1.18 -6.69 -4.69
C TYR A 9 0.81 -7.58 -5.85
N TYR A 10 -0.19 -7.22 -6.61
CA TYR A 10 -0.61 -8.07 -7.72
C TYR A 10 0.08 -7.71 -9.02
N GLU A 11 0.24 -6.43 -9.27
CA GLU A 11 0.83 -6.01 -10.54
C GLU A 11 2.33 -5.80 -10.44
N GLY A 12 2.85 -5.68 -9.23
CA GLY A 12 4.29 -5.55 -9.06
C GLY A 12 4.85 -4.17 -9.29
N TYR A 13 4.01 -3.14 -9.29
CA TYR A 13 4.50 -1.79 -9.48
C TYR A 13 5.18 -1.25 -8.24
N THR A 14 6.20 -0.44 -8.44
CA THR A 14 6.84 0.25 -7.34
C THR A 14 6.07 1.50 -6.99
N ALA A 15 6.39 2.11 -5.84
CA ALA A 15 5.71 3.33 -5.43
C ALA A 15 5.86 4.46 -6.46
N PRO A 16 7.05 4.72 -6.99
CA PRO A 16 7.15 5.74 -8.04
C PRO A 16 6.28 5.43 -9.25
N GLU A 17 6.20 4.19 -9.64
CA GLU A 17 5.37 3.81 -10.77
C GLU A 17 3.90 4.03 -10.47
N ILE A 18 3.48 3.68 -9.25
CA ILE A 18 2.10 3.87 -8.85
C ILE A 18 1.77 5.36 -8.81
N SER A 19 2.72 6.17 -8.35
CA SER A 19 2.48 7.61 -8.29
C SER A 19 2.21 8.17 -9.68
N GLU A 20 2.89 7.66 -10.69
CA GLU A 20 2.65 8.11 -12.05
C GLU A 20 1.30 7.62 -12.56
N ILE A 21 0.98 6.39 -12.26
CA ILE A 21 -0.30 5.82 -12.72
C ILE A 21 -1.47 6.59 -12.13
N LEU A 22 -1.38 6.93 -10.86
CA LEU A 22 -2.47 7.60 -10.18
C LEU A 22 -2.40 9.11 -10.29
N GLY A 23 -1.30 9.65 -10.79
CA GLY A 23 -1.14 11.08 -10.87
C GLY A 23 -0.97 11.74 -9.52
N LYS A 24 -0.33 11.05 -8.59
CA LYS A 24 -0.14 11.56 -7.25
C LYS A 24 1.34 11.64 -6.90
N ASN A 25 1.62 12.41 -5.85
CA ASN A 25 2.99 12.52 -5.36
C ASN A 25 3.44 11.18 -4.79
N VAL A 26 4.71 10.85 -5.01
CA VAL A 26 5.22 9.57 -4.54
C VAL A 26 5.17 9.48 -3.02
N ASN A 27 5.37 10.60 -2.32
CA ASN A 27 5.26 10.59 -0.87
C ASN A 27 3.86 10.24 -0.42
N THR A 28 2.87 10.70 -1.16
CA THR A 28 1.48 10.36 -0.88
C THR A 28 1.26 8.86 -1.05
N VAL A 29 1.87 8.29 -2.09
CA VAL A 29 1.74 6.86 -2.34
C VAL A 29 2.37 6.07 -1.18
N TYR A 30 3.54 6.48 -0.72
CA TYR A 30 4.16 5.81 0.42
C TYR A 30 3.27 5.88 1.65
N THR A 31 2.68 7.03 1.91
CA THR A 31 1.78 7.19 3.05
C THR A 31 0.60 6.23 2.92
N TYR A 32 0.00 6.17 1.74
CA TYR A 32 -1.12 5.28 1.53
C TYR A 32 -0.72 3.82 1.71
N MET A 33 0.47 3.46 1.25
CA MET A 33 0.93 2.10 1.41
C MET A 33 1.07 1.72 2.89
N GLN A 34 1.60 2.64 3.68
CA GLN A 34 1.72 2.38 5.11
C GLN A 34 0.37 2.22 5.76
N ARG A 35 -0.57 3.08 5.42
CA ARG A 35 -1.90 3.00 6.00
C ARG A 35 -2.60 1.72 5.57
N ALA A 36 -2.42 1.32 4.32
CA ALA A 36 -3.04 0.10 3.83
C ALA A 36 -2.49 -1.11 4.60
N ARG A 37 -1.19 -1.12 4.85
CA ARG A 37 -0.61 -2.21 5.61
C ARG A 37 -1.17 -2.27 7.02
N GLN A 38 -1.34 -1.12 7.65
CA GLN A 38 -1.90 -1.09 8.99
C GLN A 38 -3.33 -1.59 9.01
N MET A 39 -4.09 -1.23 7.99
CA MET A 39 -5.46 -1.71 7.90
C MET A 39 -5.50 -3.22 7.76
N LEU A 40 -4.62 -3.77 6.93
CA LEU A 40 -4.57 -5.22 6.78
C LEU A 40 -4.21 -5.90 8.08
N LYS A 41 -3.28 -5.32 8.82
CA LYS A 41 -2.90 -5.89 10.10
C LYS A 41 -4.10 -5.95 11.03
N LYS A 42 -4.87 -4.89 11.07
CA LYS A 42 -6.04 -4.85 11.93
C LYS A 42 -7.05 -5.91 11.52
N GLU A 43 -7.29 -6.03 10.24
CA GLU A 43 -8.30 -6.98 9.77
C GLU A 43 -7.87 -8.41 10.02
N LEU A 44 -6.57 -8.66 10.00
CA LEU A 44 -6.07 -10.01 10.22
C LEU A 44 -5.89 -10.33 11.69
N GLY A 45 -6.36 -9.45 12.56
CA GLY A 45 -6.30 -9.74 13.98
C GLY A 45 -5.00 -9.45 14.65
N GLY A 46 -4.11 -8.79 13.95
CA GLY A 46 -2.86 -8.39 14.57
C GLY A 46 -1.85 -9.50 14.71
N GLU A 47 -2.14 -10.66 14.18
CA GLU A 47 -1.21 -11.76 14.31
C GLU A 47 0.08 -11.52 13.60
N TYR A 48 0.04 -10.70 12.57
CA TYR A 48 1.24 -10.40 11.83
C TYR A 48 2.09 -9.37 12.49
N ASP A 49 1.62 -8.80 13.58
CA ASP A 49 2.44 -7.86 14.31
C ASP A 49 3.55 -8.53 15.05
N ALA A 50 3.48 -9.79 15.18
CA ALA A 50 4.47 -10.48 15.97
C ALA A 50 5.85 -10.35 15.40
N GLU A 51 5.92 -10.05 14.13
CA GLU A 51 7.17 -9.90 13.57
C GLU A 51 7.75 -8.66 13.75
#